data_c8a9101fded64aa76155b6f2f9d411c3
#
_entry.id   c8a9101fded64aa76155b6f2f9d411c3
#
_cell.length_a   1.000
_cell.length_b   1.000
_cell.length_c   1.000
_cell.angle_alpha   90.00
_cell.angle_beta   90.00
_cell.angle_gamma   90.00
#
_symmetry.space_group_name_H-M   'P 1'
#
loop_
_entity.id
_entity.type
_entity.pdbx_description
1 polymer ?
#
loop_
_entity_poly.entity_id
_entity_poly.type
_entity_poly.pdbx_seq_one_letter_code
_entity_poly.pdbx_strand_id
1 'polypeptide(L)'
;MNEKMLDDNNKIIKRIFNLDTNAYMEGGALPKKTKELLGLGNSMVLRCDDCVRYHLEECHKLNITKQEVVEAMSISLLIGGTIVIPHLRRAFEYWEALEQLKS
;
A
#
# COMPACT_ATOMS: atom_id res chain seq x y z
N MET A 1 1.33 0.60 10.58
CA MET A 1 2.02 -0.32 11.48
C MET A 1 1.60 -0.06 12.92
N ASN A 2 1.44 -1.07 13.71
CA ASN A 2 0.86 -0.92 15.04
C ASN A 2 1.95 -0.85 16.11
N GLU A 3 2.08 0.31 16.74
CA GLU A 3 3.09 0.55 17.78
C GLU A 3 2.95 -0.41 18.97
N LYS A 4 1.71 -0.79 19.32
CA LYS A 4 1.46 -1.73 20.40
C LYS A 4 2.12 -3.09 20.15
N MET A 5 2.12 -3.56 18.91
CA MET A 5 2.78 -4.81 18.55
C MET A 5 4.28 -4.70 18.71
N LEU A 6 4.87 -3.56 18.38
CA LEU A 6 6.29 -3.32 18.54
C LEU A 6 6.68 -3.20 20.03
N ASP A 7 5.79 -2.61 20.84
CA ASP A 7 6.04 -2.43 22.28
C ASP A 7 6.10 -3.75 23.04
N ASP A 8 5.45 -4.80 22.55
CA ASP A 8 5.50 -6.12 23.17
C ASP A 8 6.87 -6.78 23.08
N ASN A 9 7.79 -6.18 22.32
CA ASN A 9 9.17 -6.63 22.22
C ASN A 9 9.31 -8.06 21.68
N ASN A 10 8.34 -8.53 20.88
CA ASN A 10 8.38 -9.84 20.26
C ASN A 10 9.35 -9.83 19.06
N LYS A 11 10.31 -10.75 19.09
CA LYS A 11 11.38 -10.79 18.08
C LYS A 11 10.85 -11.09 16.68
N ILE A 12 9.86 -11.96 16.56
CA ILE A 12 9.29 -12.34 15.26
C ILE A 12 8.53 -11.17 14.67
N ILE A 13 7.69 -10.51 15.47
CA ILE A 13 6.93 -9.34 15.02
C ILE A 13 7.88 -8.23 14.57
N LYS A 14 8.92 -7.96 15.35
CA LYS A 14 9.91 -6.93 15.00
C LYS A 14 10.62 -7.28 13.68
N ARG A 15 10.97 -8.55 13.49
CA ARG A 15 11.65 -9.00 12.26
C ARG A 15 10.75 -8.84 11.04
N ILE A 16 9.45 -9.15 11.16
CA ILE A 16 8.51 -8.98 10.06
C ILE A 16 8.41 -7.51 9.68
N PHE A 17 8.26 -6.60 10.66
CA PHE A 17 8.19 -5.17 10.37
C PHE A 17 9.49 -4.65 9.77
N ASN A 18 10.64 -5.13 10.25
CA ASN A 18 11.94 -4.74 9.70
C ASN A 18 12.11 -5.24 8.27
N LEU A 19 11.68 -6.46 7.97
CA LEU A 19 11.73 -6.99 6.61
C LEU A 19 10.86 -6.17 5.67
N ASP A 20 9.66 -5.81 6.12
CA ASP A 20 8.75 -4.97 5.34
C ASP A 20 9.40 -3.63 5.02
N THR A 21 9.95 -2.96 6.04
CA THR A 21 10.62 -1.67 5.85
C THR A 21 11.79 -1.80 4.88
N ASN A 22 12.64 -2.80 5.07
CA ASN A 22 13.83 -2.99 4.22
C ASN A 22 13.47 -3.33 2.78
N ALA A 23 12.40 -4.10 2.57
CA ALA A 23 11.97 -4.49 1.23
C ALA A 23 11.61 -3.28 0.37
N TYR A 24 11.05 -2.22 0.99
CA TYR A 24 10.60 -1.03 0.27
C TYR A 24 11.63 0.10 0.24
N MET A 25 12.82 -0.10 0.81
CA MET A 25 13.85 0.94 0.80
C MET A 25 14.48 1.10 -0.58
N GLU A 26 15.03 2.30 -0.83
CA GLU A 26 15.82 2.55 -2.03
C GLU A 26 17.09 1.68 -2.01
N GLY A 27 17.69 1.52 -3.19
CA GLY A 27 18.98 0.84 -3.33
C GLY A 27 18.91 -0.53 -3.98
N GLY A 28 17.71 -1.06 -4.25
CA GLY A 28 17.53 -2.28 -5.01
C GLY A 28 17.44 -2.02 -6.51
N ALA A 29 17.08 -3.05 -7.26
CA ALA A 29 16.89 -2.96 -8.72
C ALA A 29 15.67 -2.09 -9.07
N LEU A 30 14.67 -2.04 -8.19
CA LEU A 30 13.45 -1.26 -8.41
C LEU A 30 13.45 -0.01 -7.54
N PRO A 31 13.00 1.13 -8.07
CA PRO A 31 12.83 2.33 -7.25
C PRO A 31 11.77 2.10 -6.17
N LYS A 32 11.86 2.86 -5.06
CA LYS A 32 10.89 2.79 -3.98
C LYS A 32 9.46 3.01 -4.48
N LYS A 33 9.26 3.97 -5.38
CA LYS A 33 7.97 4.26 -5.99
C LYS A 33 7.35 3.02 -6.63
N THR A 34 8.13 2.29 -7.41
CA THR A 34 7.69 1.06 -8.06
C THR A 34 7.34 -0.01 -7.03
N LYS A 35 8.17 -0.14 -5.99
CA LYS A 35 7.93 -1.11 -4.92
C LYS A 35 6.61 -0.82 -4.19
N GLU A 36 6.31 0.45 -3.91
CA GLU A 36 5.05 0.80 -3.25
C GLU A 36 3.84 0.52 -4.15
N LEU A 37 3.96 0.78 -5.45
CA LEU A 37 2.89 0.45 -6.39
C LEU A 37 2.68 -1.06 -6.49
N LEU A 38 3.75 -1.85 -6.44
CA LEU A 38 3.65 -3.30 -6.40
C LEU A 38 2.96 -3.77 -5.12
N GLY A 39 3.32 -3.19 -3.98
CA GLY A 39 2.68 -3.49 -2.71
C GLY A 39 1.19 -3.18 -2.74
N LEU A 40 0.83 -2.02 -3.29
CA LEU A 40 -0.56 -1.60 -3.44
C LEU A 40 -1.33 -2.60 -4.32
N GLY A 41 -0.79 -2.91 -5.49
CA GLY A 41 -1.46 -3.80 -6.44
C GLY A 41 -1.67 -5.21 -5.89
N ASN A 42 -0.64 -5.77 -5.25
CA ASN A 42 -0.72 -7.09 -4.65
C ASN A 42 -1.71 -7.13 -3.47
N SER A 43 -1.70 -6.07 -2.65
CA SER A 43 -2.63 -5.95 -1.53
C SER A 43 -4.08 -5.91 -1.99
N MET A 44 -4.33 -5.21 -3.11
CA MET A 44 -5.66 -5.11 -3.70
C MET A 44 -6.15 -6.48 -4.18
N VAL A 45 -5.30 -7.24 -4.87
CA VAL A 45 -5.66 -8.59 -5.33
C VAL A 45 -5.97 -9.50 -4.14
N LEU A 46 -5.19 -9.38 -3.05
CA LEU A 46 -5.43 -10.13 -1.82
C LEU A 46 -6.66 -9.63 -1.04
N ARG A 47 -7.22 -8.50 -1.43
CA ARG A 47 -8.39 -7.90 -0.80
C ARG A 47 -8.15 -7.57 0.67
N CYS A 48 -6.95 -7.09 0.97
CA CYS A 48 -6.57 -6.66 2.32
C CYS A 48 -6.72 -5.14 2.40
N ASP A 49 -7.86 -4.66 2.91
CA ASP A 49 -8.14 -3.22 2.99
C ASP A 49 -7.07 -2.47 3.80
N ASP A 50 -6.62 -3.03 4.92
CA ASP A 50 -5.59 -2.40 5.74
C ASP A 50 -4.27 -2.29 4.99
N CYS A 51 -3.89 -3.32 4.24
CA CYS A 51 -2.67 -3.30 3.45
C CYS A 51 -2.77 -2.27 2.32
N VAL A 52 -3.93 -2.18 1.68
CA VAL A 52 -4.19 -1.18 0.64
C VAL A 52 -4.05 0.22 1.20
N ARG A 53 -4.66 0.50 2.35
CA ARG A 53 -4.54 1.83 2.99
C ARG A 53 -3.10 2.18 3.30
N TYR A 54 -2.36 1.24 3.86
CA TYR A 54 -0.96 1.45 4.20
C TYR A 54 -0.16 1.85 2.96
N HIS A 55 -0.30 1.10 1.86
CA HIS A 55 0.43 1.40 0.64
C HIS A 55 -0.05 2.68 -0.03
N LEU A 56 -1.33 3.02 0.08
CA LEU A 56 -1.83 4.31 -0.41
C LEU A 56 -1.18 5.46 0.35
N GLU A 57 -1.05 5.34 1.68
CA GLU A 57 -0.38 6.36 2.49
C GLU A 57 1.06 6.53 2.05
N GLU A 58 1.78 5.44 1.83
CA GLU A 58 3.18 5.49 1.40
C GLU A 58 3.31 6.07 -0.01
N CYS A 59 2.40 5.71 -0.91
CA CYS A 59 2.36 6.30 -2.25
C CYS A 59 2.14 7.81 -2.17
N HIS A 60 1.24 8.24 -1.30
CA HIS A 60 0.92 9.65 -1.13
C HIS A 60 2.13 10.43 -0.61
N LYS A 61 2.87 9.86 0.36
CA LYS A 61 4.09 10.47 0.89
C LYS A 61 5.17 10.63 -0.18
N LEU A 62 5.22 9.73 -1.14
CA LEU A 62 6.19 9.77 -2.23
C LEU A 62 5.75 10.65 -3.40
N ASN A 63 4.63 11.34 -3.26
CA ASN A 63 4.06 12.18 -4.31
C ASN A 63 3.71 11.41 -5.58
N ILE A 64 3.35 10.14 -5.42
CA ILE A 64 2.81 9.34 -6.52
C ILE A 64 1.43 9.90 -6.85
N THR A 65 1.14 10.07 -8.13
CA THR A 65 -0.11 10.71 -8.56
C THR A 65 -1.30 9.78 -8.46
N LYS A 66 -2.50 10.38 -8.41
CA LYS A 66 -3.75 9.63 -8.45
C LYS A 66 -3.81 8.73 -9.68
N GLN A 67 -3.39 9.25 -10.84
CA GLN A 67 -3.40 8.47 -12.08
C GLN A 67 -2.52 7.23 -11.98
N GLU A 68 -1.37 7.35 -11.33
CA GLU A 68 -0.46 6.23 -11.15
C GLU A 68 -1.06 5.15 -10.24
N VAL A 69 -1.64 5.54 -9.11
CA VAL A 69 -2.26 4.55 -8.22
C VAL A 69 -3.49 3.91 -8.86
N VAL A 70 -4.29 4.68 -9.58
CA VAL A 70 -5.47 4.14 -10.28
C VAL A 70 -5.07 3.15 -11.35
N GLU A 71 -4.02 3.45 -12.12
CA GLU A 71 -3.52 2.53 -13.13
C GLU A 71 -3.02 1.22 -12.49
N ALA A 72 -2.27 1.31 -11.41
CA ALA A 72 -1.82 0.12 -10.69
C ALA A 72 -3.00 -0.71 -10.20
N MET A 73 -4.00 -0.06 -9.60
CA MET A 73 -5.19 -0.75 -9.10
C MET A 73 -6.05 -1.33 -10.23
N SER A 74 -6.04 -0.72 -11.42
CA SER A 74 -6.78 -1.26 -12.56
C SER A 74 -6.21 -2.60 -13.02
N ILE A 75 -4.90 -2.77 -12.92
CA ILE A 75 -4.25 -4.06 -13.19
C ILE A 75 -4.70 -5.09 -12.16
N SER A 76 -4.78 -4.69 -10.88
CA SER A 76 -5.27 -5.56 -9.83
C SER A 76 -6.69 -6.04 -10.09
N LEU A 77 -7.55 -5.13 -10.55
CA LEU A 77 -8.94 -5.46 -10.89
C LEU A 77 -8.98 -6.49 -12.02
N LEU A 78 -8.14 -6.32 -13.03
CA LEU A 78 -8.08 -7.24 -14.15
C LEU A 78 -7.66 -8.64 -13.70
N ILE A 79 -6.69 -8.74 -12.80
CA ILE A 79 -6.18 -10.01 -12.29
C ILE A 79 -7.16 -10.66 -11.32
N GLY A 80 -7.67 -9.87 -10.37
CA GLY A 80 -8.49 -10.37 -9.28
C GLY A 80 -9.97 -10.55 -9.61
N GLY A 81 -10.46 -9.86 -10.64
CA GLY A 81 -11.85 -9.94 -11.07
C GLY A 81 -12.77 -9.01 -10.27
N THR A 82 -14.06 -9.14 -10.52
CA THR A 82 -15.06 -8.21 -9.97
C THR A 82 -15.15 -8.21 -8.44
N ILE A 83 -14.66 -9.25 -7.80
CA ILE A 83 -14.63 -9.32 -6.33
C ILE A 83 -13.74 -8.23 -5.72
N VAL A 84 -12.85 -7.64 -6.54
CA VAL A 84 -11.98 -6.55 -6.10
C VAL A 84 -12.73 -5.21 -6.03
N ILE A 85 -13.85 -5.07 -6.72
CA ILE A 85 -14.57 -3.78 -6.84
C ILE A 85 -14.89 -3.12 -5.49
N PRO A 86 -15.42 -3.83 -4.47
CA PRO A 86 -15.67 -3.19 -3.18
C PRO A 86 -14.40 -2.61 -2.54
N HIS A 87 -13.29 -3.30 -2.68
CA HIS A 87 -12.00 -2.87 -2.14
C HIS A 87 -11.45 -1.69 -2.93
N LEU A 88 -11.65 -1.70 -4.24
CA LEU A 88 -11.27 -0.59 -5.12
C LEU A 88 -12.05 0.68 -4.75
N ARG A 89 -13.36 0.57 -4.51
CA ARG A 89 -14.19 1.70 -4.10
C ARG A 89 -13.68 2.32 -2.80
N ARG A 90 -13.36 1.49 -1.81
CA ARG A 90 -12.82 1.98 -0.52
C ARG A 90 -11.46 2.63 -0.70
N ALA A 91 -10.64 2.10 -1.61
CA ALA A 91 -9.34 2.68 -1.92
C ALA A 91 -9.48 4.09 -2.52
N PHE A 92 -10.43 4.28 -3.45
CA PHE A 92 -10.70 5.61 -4.02
C PHE A 92 -11.12 6.59 -2.94
N GLU A 93 -12.03 6.19 -2.06
CA GLU A 93 -12.49 7.03 -0.96
C GLU A 93 -11.33 7.42 -0.04
N TYR A 94 -10.48 6.46 0.28
CA TYR A 94 -9.33 6.70 1.15
C TYR A 94 -8.31 7.64 0.51
N TRP A 95 -8.04 7.45 -0.79
CA TRP A 95 -7.12 8.34 -1.51
C TRP A 95 -7.64 9.78 -1.50
N GLU A 96 -8.93 9.96 -1.74
CA GLU A 96 -9.54 11.29 -1.70
C GLU A 96 -9.38 11.93 -0.33
N ALA A 97 -9.53 11.15 0.73
CA ALA A 97 -9.32 11.65 2.10
C ALA A 97 -7.86 12.09 2.30
N LEU A 98 -6.90 11.32 1.80
CA LEU A 98 -5.48 11.71 1.88
C LEU A 98 -5.19 12.99 1.12
N GLU A 99 -5.79 13.18 -0.05
CA GLU A 99 -5.62 14.39 -0.85
C GLU A 99 -6.18 15.62 -0.12
N GLN A 100 -7.30 15.48 0.56
CA GLN A 100 -7.89 16.58 1.32
C GLN A 100 -7.02 17.00 2.49
N LEU A 101 -6.34 16.05 3.13
CA LEU A 101 -5.43 16.37 4.23
C LEU A 101 -4.22 17.18 3.76
N LYS A 102 -3.85 17.05 2.49
CA LYS A 102 -2.69 17.74 1.93
C LYS A 102 -2.99 19.19 1.57
N SER A 103 -4.25 19.49 1.35
CA SER A 103 -4.68 20.85 1.02
C SER A 103 -5.01 21.64 2.28
#